data_1c142ef6ae0ba5747915d09e49b3c8ec
#
_entry.id   1c142ef6ae0ba5747915d09e49b3c8ec
#
_cell.length_a   1.000
_cell.length_b   1.000
_cell.length_c   1.000
_cell.angle_alpha   90.00
_cell.angle_beta   90.00
_cell.angle_gamma   90.00
#
_symmetry.space_group_name_H-M   'P 1'
#
loop_
_entity.id
_entity.type
_entity.pdbx_description
1 polymer ?
#
loop_
_entity_poly.entity_id
_entity_poly.type
_entity_poly.pdbx_seq_one_letter_code
_entity_poly.pdbx_strand_id
1 'polypeptide(L)'
;MSDPRRNVTAMNLPKRHSGRTARHDSGCPGCAKEAAGAEPDQLAYMNWITGTIGEHGWAVPGVEGDGAVPPWAYSVGMWLTCQTPELVVCGAPVRNAAGIVNAIGARIADGAEFGPDDVLDDICPARLILRPVDLSWRTTGMFMISDQFYGFVRPPYLQVVWADRNNRFPWEPGFQARFDGLQPLLWLPRDDNPPTSWTRLDQPR
;
A
#
# COMPACT_ATOMS: atom_id res chain seq x y z
N MET A 1 2.82 26.66 -13.83
CA MET A 1 2.87 25.24 -13.41
C MET A 1 1.42 24.87 -13.14
N SER A 2 0.83 24.01 -13.97
CA SER A 2 -0.58 23.59 -13.85
C SER A 2 -0.68 22.53 -12.76
N ASP A 3 -1.56 22.74 -11.78
CA ASP A 3 -1.82 21.79 -10.69
C ASP A 3 -2.38 20.47 -11.27
N PRO A 4 -1.68 19.34 -11.15
CA PRO A 4 -2.12 18.06 -11.71
C PRO A 4 -3.45 17.55 -11.14
N ARG A 5 -3.96 18.17 -10.06
CA ARG A 5 -5.22 17.81 -9.39
C ARG A 5 -6.47 18.34 -10.10
N ARG A 6 -6.34 19.26 -11.07
CA ARG A 6 -7.50 19.88 -11.73
C ARG A 6 -8.16 19.05 -12.83
N ASN A 7 -7.56 17.95 -13.26
CA ASN A 7 -8.07 17.13 -14.36
C ASN A 7 -8.69 15.78 -13.95
N VAL A 8 -8.86 15.54 -12.66
CA VAL A 8 -9.66 14.39 -12.22
C VAL A 8 -11.11 14.81 -12.34
N THR A 9 -11.77 14.38 -13.42
CA THR A 9 -13.23 14.51 -13.57
C THR A 9 -13.86 14.00 -12.30
N ALA A 10 -14.57 14.88 -11.58
CA ALA A 10 -15.16 14.57 -10.29
C ALA A 10 -16.05 13.33 -10.43
N MET A 11 -15.55 12.16 -10.06
CA MET A 11 -16.41 11.05 -9.69
C MET A 11 -17.27 11.57 -8.56
N ASN A 12 -18.58 11.52 -8.71
CA ASN A 12 -19.55 11.91 -7.68
C ASN A 12 -19.44 10.91 -6.53
N LEU A 13 -18.42 11.07 -5.69
CA LEU A 13 -18.25 10.29 -4.49
C LEU A 13 -19.21 10.82 -3.42
N PRO A 14 -19.93 9.96 -2.71
CA PRO A 14 -20.79 10.38 -1.64
C PRO A 14 -19.98 11.10 -0.55
N LYS A 15 -20.62 12.10 0.07
CA LYS A 15 -20.03 12.89 1.16
C LYS A 15 -19.59 11.98 2.31
N ARG A 16 -18.41 12.25 2.86
CA ARG A 16 -17.81 11.56 4.00
C ARG A 16 -18.84 11.26 5.10
N HIS A 17 -18.92 10.01 5.50
CA HIS A 17 -19.40 9.64 6.82
C HIS A 17 -18.19 9.50 7.74
N SER A 18 -18.11 10.39 8.73
CA SER A 18 -17.10 10.36 9.78
C SER A 18 -17.18 9.04 10.55
N GLY A 19 -16.06 8.35 10.66
CA GLY A 19 -15.84 7.39 11.74
C GLY A 19 -15.80 5.90 11.41
N ARG A 20 -15.51 5.46 10.17
CA ARG A 20 -15.25 4.04 9.92
C ARG A 20 -13.95 3.84 9.14
N THR A 21 -13.01 3.14 9.76
CA THR A 21 -11.79 2.64 9.09
C THR A 21 -12.16 1.58 8.06
N ALA A 22 -11.63 1.71 6.85
CA ALA A 22 -11.72 0.62 5.88
C ALA A 22 -11.05 -0.63 6.48
N ARG A 23 -11.77 -1.71 6.59
CA ARG A 23 -11.26 -2.99 7.07
C ARG A 23 -10.98 -3.87 5.85
N HIS A 24 -9.86 -4.56 5.86
CA HIS A 24 -9.71 -5.73 4.99
C HIS A 24 -10.73 -6.75 5.47
N ASP A 25 -11.90 -6.73 4.86
CA ASP A 25 -13.00 -7.59 5.24
C ASP A 25 -12.80 -8.98 4.62
N SER A 26 -13.16 -10.01 5.37
CA SER A 26 -13.31 -11.38 4.89
C SER A 26 -14.30 -11.52 3.70
N GLY A 27 -14.99 -10.46 3.34
CA GLY A 27 -15.88 -10.37 2.19
C GLY A 27 -15.24 -9.90 0.88
N CYS A 28 -13.90 -9.64 0.84
CA CYS A 28 -13.23 -9.30 -0.41
C CYS A 28 -13.40 -10.42 -1.46
N PRO A 29 -13.99 -10.12 -2.66
CA PRO A 29 -14.22 -11.14 -3.69
C PRO A 29 -12.96 -11.85 -4.16
N GLY A 30 -11.81 -11.16 -4.19
CA GLY A 30 -10.51 -11.75 -4.50
C GLY A 30 -10.10 -12.79 -3.47
N CYS A 31 -10.09 -12.45 -2.18
CA CYS A 31 -9.70 -13.37 -1.11
C CYS A 31 -10.66 -14.58 -1.02
N ALA A 32 -11.96 -14.39 -1.23
CA ALA A 32 -12.92 -15.48 -1.22
C ALA A 32 -12.73 -16.46 -2.39
N LYS A 33 -12.40 -15.95 -3.59
CA LYS A 33 -12.16 -16.77 -4.79
C LYS A 33 -10.81 -17.49 -4.74
N GLU A 34 -9.77 -16.86 -4.22
CA GLU A 34 -8.47 -17.51 -3.99
C GLU A 34 -8.62 -18.70 -3.04
N ALA A 35 -9.38 -18.53 -1.96
CA ALA A 35 -9.69 -19.63 -1.04
C ALA A 35 -10.47 -20.77 -1.73
N ALA A 36 -11.21 -20.50 -2.79
CA ALA A 36 -11.96 -21.46 -3.59
C ALA A 36 -11.18 -22.01 -4.80
N GLY A 37 -9.94 -21.55 -5.06
CA GLY A 37 -9.12 -21.95 -6.21
C GLY A 37 -9.65 -21.46 -7.56
N ALA A 38 -10.51 -20.44 -7.59
CA ALA A 38 -11.04 -19.83 -8.81
C ALA A 38 -10.25 -18.54 -9.13
N GLU A 39 -10.02 -18.30 -10.44
CA GLU A 39 -9.46 -17.02 -10.90
C GLU A 39 -10.37 -15.86 -10.48
N PRO A 40 -9.83 -14.80 -9.86
CA PRO A 40 -10.60 -13.63 -9.47
C PRO A 40 -11.29 -13.00 -10.70
N ASP A 41 -12.59 -12.70 -10.59
CA ASP A 41 -13.27 -11.87 -11.59
C ASP A 41 -12.77 -10.42 -11.42
N GLN A 42 -11.95 -9.97 -12.35
CA GLN A 42 -11.33 -8.65 -12.31
C GLN A 42 -12.37 -7.53 -12.21
N LEU A 43 -13.49 -7.65 -12.90
CA LEU A 43 -14.55 -6.66 -12.83
C LEU A 43 -15.20 -6.62 -11.43
N ALA A 44 -15.50 -7.80 -10.86
CA ALA A 44 -16.04 -7.87 -9.48
C ALA A 44 -15.06 -7.31 -8.46
N TYR A 45 -13.77 -7.58 -8.65
CA TYR A 45 -12.72 -7.03 -7.79
C TYR A 45 -12.63 -5.51 -7.88
N MET A 46 -12.64 -4.93 -9.08
CA MET A 46 -12.63 -3.48 -9.27
C MET A 46 -13.91 -2.81 -8.76
N ASN A 47 -15.06 -3.47 -8.88
CA ASN A 47 -16.30 -3.00 -8.27
C ASN A 47 -16.22 -2.98 -6.74
N TRP A 48 -15.60 -4.01 -6.13
CA TRP A 48 -15.34 -4.02 -4.70
C TRP A 48 -14.40 -2.88 -4.28
N ILE A 49 -13.29 -2.64 -5.00
CA ILE A 49 -12.38 -1.51 -4.76
C ILE A 49 -13.14 -0.20 -4.79
N THR A 50 -13.89 0.05 -5.86
CA THR A 50 -14.63 1.31 -6.03
C THR A 50 -15.71 1.50 -4.96
N GLY A 51 -16.44 0.44 -4.63
CA GLY A 51 -17.45 0.45 -3.57
C GLY A 51 -16.84 0.73 -2.20
N THR A 52 -15.71 0.08 -1.89
CA THR A 52 -14.99 0.28 -0.62
C THR A 52 -14.46 1.71 -0.50
N ILE A 53 -13.91 2.29 -1.58
CA ILE A 53 -13.47 3.69 -1.60
C ILE A 53 -14.66 4.63 -1.38
N GLY A 54 -15.80 4.37 -2.05
CA GLY A 54 -17.01 5.17 -1.87
C GLY A 54 -17.55 5.14 -0.44
N GLU A 55 -17.45 4.00 0.24
CA GLU A 55 -17.95 3.81 1.61
C GLU A 55 -16.98 4.28 2.69
N HIS A 56 -15.68 4.02 2.51
CA HIS A 56 -14.68 4.19 3.57
C HIS A 56 -13.58 5.22 3.26
N GLY A 57 -13.52 5.73 2.03
CA GLY A 57 -12.51 6.69 1.57
C GLY A 57 -11.29 6.04 0.90
N TRP A 58 -10.97 4.81 1.21
CA TRP A 58 -9.91 4.04 0.55
C TRP A 58 -10.22 2.54 0.64
N ALA A 59 -9.58 1.77 -0.25
CA ALA A 59 -9.51 0.32 -0.19
C ALA A 59 -8.04 -0.10 0.05
N VAL A 60 -7.83 -1.32 0.56
CA VAL A 60 -6.50 -1.88 0.79
C VAL A 60 -6.38 -3.23 0.10
N PRO A 61 -6.03 -3.25 -1.20
CA PRO A 61 -5.64 -4.49 -1.86
C PRO A 61 -4.40 -5.09 -1.21
N GLY A 62 -4.43 -6.40 -1.03
CA GLY A 62 -3.31 -7.18 -0.55
C GLY A 62 -2.86 -8.21 -1.57
N VAL A 63 -1.57 -8.45 -1.64
CA VAL A 63 -0.96 -9.48 -2.48
C VAL A 63 -0.25 -10.47 -1.57
N GLU A 64 -0.72 -11.71 -1.57
CA GLU A 64 -0.05 -12.78 -0.86
C GLU A 64 1.28 -13.11 -1.55
N GLY A 65 2.29 -13.41 -0.75
CA GLY A 65 3.57 -13.85 -1.29
C GLY A 65 3.45 -15.25 -1.90
N ASP A 66 4.26 -15.53 -2.89
CA ASP A 66 4.32 -16.84 -3.56
C ASP A 66 5.51 -17.73 -3.10
N GLY A 67 6.11 -17.38 -1.98
CA GLY A 67 7.31 -18.01 -1.45
C GLY A 67 8.62 -17.47 -2.05
N ALA A 68 8.57 -16.83 -3.21
CA ALA A 68 9.71 -16.14 -3.81
C ALA A 68 9.66 -14.63 -3.50
N VAL A 69 8.49 -14.01 -3.62
CA VAL A 69 8.27 -12.60 -3.28
C VAL A 69 7.48 -12.52 -1.99
N PRO A 70 7.92 -11.74 -0.99
CA PRO A 70 7.17 -11.52 0.22
C PRO A 70 5.82 -10.83 -0.04
N PRO A 71 4.82 -10.98 0.85
CA PRO A 71 3.53 -10.33 0.72
C PRO A 71 3.61 -8.81 0.89
N TRP A 72 2.63 -8.10 0.32
CA TRP A 72 2.46 -6.66 0.54
C TRP A 72 1.00 -6.24 0.47
N ALA A 73 0.70 -5.08 1.04
CA ALA A 73 -0.60 -4.44 0.89
C ALA A 73 -0.40 -2.93 0.69
N TYR A 74 -1.34 -2.30 -0.02
CA TYR A 74 -1.27 -0.88 -0.30
C TYR A 74 -2.65 -0.25 -0.35
N SER A 75 -2.72 1.07 -0.14
CA SER A 75 -3.98 1.79 -0.27
C SER A 75 -4.27 2.16 -1.72
N VAL A 76 -5.55 2.31 -2.01
CA VAL A 76 -6.09 2.92 -3.24
C VAL A 76 -7.24 3.80 -2.83
N GLY A 77 -7.20 5.07 -3.19
CA GLY A 77 -8.27 6.03 -2.89
C GLY A 77 -7.85 7.17 -1.98
N MET A 78 -6.81 7.05 -1.14
CA MET A 78 -6.38 8.11 -0.22
C MET A 78 -5.98 9.39 -0.97
N TRP A 79 -5.31 9.27 -2.11
CA TRP A 79 -4.96 10.41 -2.95
C TRP A 79 -6.19 11.20 -3.40
N LEU A 80 -7.26 10.50 -3.72
CA LEU A 80 -8.49 11.10 -4.20
C LEU A 80 -9.32 11.71 -3.06
N THR A 81 -9.46 10.99 -1.95
CA THR A 81 -10.40 11.32 -0.87
C THR A 81 -9.77 12.13 0.25
N CYS A 82 -8.51 11.86 0.57
CA CYS A 82 -7.78 12.52 1.65
C CYS A 82 -6.74 13.52 1.15
N GLN A 83 -6.45 13.53 -0.16
CA GLN A 83 -5.41 14.38 -0.77
C GLN A 83 -4.01 14.12 -0.18
N THR A 84 -3.75 12.89 0.23
CA THR A 84 -2.47 12.42 0.77
C THR A 84 -1.87 11.36 -0.14
N PRO A 85 -0.55 11.10 -0.09
CA PRO A 85 0.03 9.95 -0.78
C PRO A 85 -0.68 8.64 -0.40
N GLU A 86 -0.69 7.69 -1.33
CA GLU A 86 -1.05 6.32 -1.03
C GLU A 86 0.02 5.67 -0.15
N LEU A 87 -0.35 4.65 0.61
CA LEU A 87 0.55 3.94 1.51
C LEU A 87 0.83 2.53 1.00
N VAL A 88 2.03 2.01 1.24
CA VAL A 88 2.39 0.61 0.96
C VAL A 88 3.19 0.02 2.13
N VAL A 89 2.84 -1.20 2.53
CA VAL A 89 3.56 -2.00 3.53
C VAL A 89 4.01 -3.29 2.87
N CYS A 90 5.31 -3.58 2.91
CA CYS A 90 5.91 -4.78 2.32
C CYS A 90 6.46 -5.71 3.40
N GLY A 91 6.48 -7.03 3.12
CA GLY A 91 7.17 -8.04 3.92
C GLY A 91 6.47 -8.43 5.23
N ALA A 92 5.28 -7.92 5.47
CA ALA A 92 4.43 -8.35 6.57
C ALA A 92 3.26 -9.19 6.02
N PRO A 93 2.71 -10.15 6.79
CA PRO A 93 1.49 -10.84 6.40
C PRO A 93 0.40 -9.83 5.97
N VAL A 94 -0.32 -10.11 4.87
CA VAL A 94 -1.27 -9.17 4.26
C VAL A 94 -2.24 -8.56 5.28
N ARG A 95 -2.78 -9.38 6.19
CA ARG A 95 -3.67 -8.89 7.25
C ARG A 95 -3.02 -7.82 8.13
N ASN A 96 -1.75 -8.00 8.49
CA ASN A 96 -1.01 -7.06 9.33
C ASN A 96 -0.67 -5.79 8.54
N ALA A 97 -0.20 -5.95 7.30
CA ALA A 97 0.08 -4.84 6.41
C ALA A 97 -1.16 -3.97 6.18
N ALA A 98 -2.30 -4.58 5.87
CA ALA A 98 -3.57 -3.88 5.73
C ALA A 98 -4.03 -3.21 7.03
N GLY A 99 -3.80 -3.84 8.17
CA GLY A 99 -4.08 -3.25 9.49
C GLY A 99 -3.28 -1.97 9.73
N ILE A 100 -2.00 -1.96 9.39
CA ILE A 100 -1.13 -0.77 9.49
C ILE A 100 -1.62 0.33 8.56
N VAL A 101 -1.88 0.02 7.29
CA VAL A 101 -2.41 0.99 6.31
C VAL A 101 -3.71 1.61 6.82
N ASN A 102 -4.64 0.79 7.30
CA ASN A 102 -5.92 1.27 7.82
C ASN A 102 -5.77 2.13 9.09
N ALA A 103 -4.85 1.78 9.99
CA ALA A 103 -4.62 2.56 11.21
C ALA A 103 -4.04 3.95 10.89
N ILE A 104 -3.09 4.04 9.95
CA ILE A 104 -2.55 5.33 9.50
C ILE A 104 -3.64 6.10 8.74
N GLY A 105 -4.38 5.45 7.84
CA GLY A 105 -5.47 6.07 7.09
C GLY A 105 -6.57 6.64 7.98
N ALA A 106 -6.91 5.97 9.09
CA ALA A 106 -7.87 6.49 10.07
C ALA A 106 -7.39 7.80 10.68
N ARG A 107 -6.10 7.91 11.05
CA ARG A 107 -5.54 9.16 11.57
C ARG A 107 -5.54 10.28 10.54
N ILE A 108 -5.22 9.95 9.29
CA ILE A 108 -5.31 10.91 8.18
C ILE A 108 -6.76 11.41 8.04
N ALA A 109 -7.73 10.52 8.09
CA ALA A 109 -9.15 10.87 8.04
C ALA A 109 -9.60 11.74 9.21
N ASP A 110 -8.97 11.58 10.39
CA ASP A 110 -9.18 12.39 11.58
C ASP A 110 -8.38 13.71 11.55
N GLY A 111 -7.64 13.98 10.47
CA GLY A 111 -6.95 15.24 10.24
C GLY A 111 -5.45 15.23 10.57
N ALA A 112 -4.85 14.08 10.86
CA ALA A 112 -3.40 13.99 10.98
C ALA A 112 -2.75 14.14 9.60
N GLU A 113 -1.61 14.83 9.56
CA GLU A 113 -0.77 14.98 8.38
C GLU A 113 0.50 14.16 8.56
N PHE A 114 0.83 13.35 7.55
CA PHE A 114 2.06 12.56 7.55
C PHE A 114 2.83 12.77 6.25
N GLY A 115 4.15 12.84 6.37
CA GLY A 115 5.07 13.05 5.28
C GLY A 115 6.28 12.10 5.30
N PRO A 116 7.17 12.26 4.30
CA PRO A 116 8.43 11.53 4.30
C PRO A 116 9.22 11.75 5.59
N ASP A 117 9.85 10.68 6.07
CA ASP A 117 10.70 10.63 7.28
C ASP A 117 9.96 10.72 8.63
N ASP A 118 8.64 10.84 8.62
CA ASP A 118 7.87 10.76 9.86
C ASP A 118 7.98 9.38 10.49
N VAL A 119 8.22 9.36 11.79
CA VAL A 119 8.31 8.15 12.61
C VAL A 119 7.02 7.99 13.39
N LEU A 120 6.43 6.79 13.33
CA LEU A 120 5.18 6.45 13.97
C LEU A 120 5.44 5.31 14.98
N ASP A 121 5.31 5.61 16.27
CA ASP A 121 5.61 4.68 17.36
C ASP A 121 4.36 4.06 18.00
N ASP A 122 3.17 4.51 17.61
CA ASP A 122 1.90 4.24 18.28
C ASP A 122 0.82 3.63 17.36
N ILE A 123 1.22 3.17 16.17
CA ILE A 123 0.34 2.48 15.21
C ILE A 123 0.29 0.98 15.49
N CYS A 124 1.44 0.38 15.79
CA CYS A 124 1.61 -1.04 16.10
C CYS A 124 2.82 -1.22 17.02
N PRO A 125 3.11 -2.44 17.53
CA PRO A 125 4.24 -2.66 18.41
C PRO A 125 5.62 -2.37 17.80
N ALA A 126 5.74 -2.39 16.46
CA ALA A 126 6.96 -2.00 15.76
C ALA A 126 6.97 -0.50 15.49
N ARG A 127 8.12 0.15 15.59
CA ARG A 127 8.32 1.51 15.06
C ARG A 127 8.17 1.47 13.55
N LEU A 128 7.52 2.48 13.00
CA LEU A 128 7.34 2.66 11.58
C LEU A 128 8.00 3.97 11.15
N ILE A 129 8.48 4.00 9.91
CA ILE A 129 8.95 5.24 9.27
C ILE A 129 8.38 5.32 7.87
N LEU A 130 8.04 6.51 7.43
CA LEU A 130 7.50 6.76 6.10
C LEU A 130 8.63 7.16 5.14
N ARG A 131 8.70 6.49 3.98
CA ARG A 131 9.67 6.81 2.93
C ARG A 131 8.97 7.02 1.59
N PRO A 132 9.37 8.04 0.80
CA PRO A 132 8.75 8.24 -0.51
C PRO A 132 9.12 7.07 -1.43
N VAL A 133 8.17 6.66 -2.28
CA VAL A 133 8.43 5.59 -3.27
C VAL A 133 8.95 6.20 -4.56
N ASP A 134 10.10 5.71 -5.04
CA ASP A 134 10.67 6.12 -6.32
C ASP A 134 9.80 5.67 -7.50
N LEU A 135 9.74 6.51 -8.54
CA LEU A 135 8.87 6.28 -9.70
C LEU A 135 9.22 5.01 -10.48
N SER A 136 10.45 4.52 -10.42
CA SER A 136 10.87 3.30 -11.11
C SER A 136 10.10 2.05 -10.66
N TRP A 137 9.56 2.05 -9.44
CA TRP A 137 8.72 0.96 -8.93
C TRP A 137 7.32 0.93 -9.52
N ARG A 138 6.87 2.03 -10.15
CA ARG A 138 5.55 2.09 -10.79
C ARG A 138 5.42 1.24 -12.05
N THR A 139 6.54 0.80 -12.61
CA THR A 139 6.57 -0.05 -13.81
C THR A 139 6.62 -1.54 -13.51
N THR A 140 6.65 -1.93 -12.23
CA THR A 140 6.86 -3.32 -11.80
C THR A 140 5.56 -4.13 -11.67
N GLY A 141 4.41 -3.56 -11.96
CA GLY A 141 3.11 -4.20 -11.68
C GLY A 141 2.75 -4.28 -10.18
N MET A 142 3.63 -3.81 -9.29
CA MET A 142 3.42 -3.84 -7.83
C MET A 142 2.13 -3.13 -7.40
N PHE A 143 1.72 -2.10 -8.15
CA PHE A 143 0.57 -1.27 -7.86
C PHE A 143 -0.55 -1.40 -8.92
N MET A 144 -0.69 -2.58 -9.52
CA MET A 144 -1.58 -2.83 -10.67
C MET A 144 -3.03 -2.37 -10.43
N ILE A 145 -3.59 -2.63 -9.25
CA ILE A 145 -4.97 -2.22 -8.93
C ILE A 145 -5.09 -0.69 -8.82
N SER A 146 -4.07 -0.03 -8.27
CA SER A 146 -4.00 1.43 -8.25
C SER A 146 -3.91 2.00 -9.67
N ASP A 147 -3.07 1.41 -10.53
CA ASP A 147 -2.94 1.85 -11.91
C ASP A 147 -4.24 1.65 -12.70
N GLN A 148 -4.98 0.57 -12.45
CA GLN A 148 -6.31 0.35 -13.03
C GLN A 148 -7.34 1.36 -12.52
N PHE A 149 -7.33 1.67 -11.22
CA PHE A 149 -8.28 2.59 -10.62
C PHE A 149 -8.04 4.05 -11.06
N TYR A 150 -6.79 4.50 -11.04
CA TYR A 150 -6.42 5.89 -11.37
C TYR A 150 -6.20 6.14 -12.86
N GLY A 151 -6.05 5.10 -13.67
CA GLY A 151 -5.77 5.22 -15.09
C GLY A 151 -4.44 5.92 -15.37
N PHE A 152 -4.48 7.10 -15.98
CA PHE A 152 -3.27 7.87 -16.31
C PHE A 152 -2.69 8.66 -15.13
N VAL A 153 -3.44 8.82 -14.05
CA VAL A 153 -2.95 9.49 -12.84
C VAL A 153 -2.09 8.52 -12.05
N ARG A 154 -0.89 8.96 -11.68
CA ARG A 154 0.02 8.18 -10.85
C ARG A 154 0.20 8.87 -9.50
N PRO A 155 -0.61 8.52 -8.49
CA PRO A 155 -0.48 9.13 -7.18
C PRO A 155 0.89 8.81 -6.59
N PRO A 156 1.46 9.72 -5.78
CA PRO A 156 2.66 9.39 -5.00
C PRO A 156 2.32 8.33 -3.96
N TYR A 157 3.34 7.56 -3.57
CA TYR A 157 3.26 6.57 -2.50
C TYR A 157 4.26 6.89 -1.40
N LEU A 158 3.90 6.55 -0.18
CA LEU A 158 4.82 6.42 0.95
C LEU A 158 4.90 4.94 1.33
N GLN A 159 6.12 4.41 1.36
CA GLN A 159 6.38 3.11 1.97
C GLN A 159 6.38 3.27 3.48
N VAL A 160 5.59 2.45 4.17
CA VAL A 160 5.62 2.31 5.61
C VAL A 160 6.63 1.21 5.94
N VAL A 161 7.83 1.61 6.32
CA VAL A 161 8.91 0.69 6.69
C VAL A 161 8.80 0.37 8.17
N TRP A 162 8.80 -0.92 8.51
CA TRP A 162 8.73 -1.38 9.89
C TRP A 162 10.10 -1.80 10.43
N ALA A 163 10.35 -1.46 11.71
CA ALA A 163 11.54 -1.86 12.44
C ALA A 163 11.41 -3.32 12.93
N ASP A 164 12.54 -3.97 13.13
CA ASP A 164 12.61 -5.30 13.73
C ASP A 164 12.28 -5.27 15.25
N ARG A 165 12.31 -6.44 15.89
CA ARG A 165 12.02 -6.56 17.33
C ARG A 165 13.01 -5.82 18.25
N ASN A 166 14.18 -5.43 17.72
CA ASN A 166 15.18 -4.63 18.42
C ASN A 166 15.04 -3.14 18.09
N ASN A 167 13.93 -2.73 17.46
CA ASN A 167 13.66 -1.35 17.05
C ASN A 167 14.67 -0.80 16.02
N ARG A 168 15.18 -1.67 15.12
CA ARG A 168 16.12 -1.31 14.06
C ARG A 168 15.43 -1.40 12.70
N PHE A 169 15.68 -0.41 11.86
CA PHE A 169 15.22 -0.40 10.47
C PHE A 169 16.17 -1.21 9.57
N PRO A 170 15.75 -1.64 8.36
CA PRO A 170 16.54 -2.51 7.48
C PRO A 170 17.95 -2.01 7.14
N TRP A 171 18.20 -0.73 7.20
CA TRP A 171 19.50 -0.11 6.92
C TRP A 171 20.36 0.11 8.16
N GLU A 172 19.86 -0.19 9.35
CA GLU A 172 20.61 0.05 10.59
C GLU A 172 21.46 -1.15 10.96
N PRO A 173 22.70 -0.92 11.50
CA PRO A 173 23.54 -2.00 11.97
C PRO A 173 22.85 -2.85 13.04
N GLY A 174 22.86 -4.18 12.87
CA GLY A 174 22.24 -5.14 13.78
C GLY A 174 20.75 -5.37 13.55
N PHE A 175 20.19 -4.93 12.42
CA PHE A 175 18.89 -5.40 11.93
C PHE A 175 18.91 -6.94 11.85
N GLN A 176 17.82 -7.59 12.23
CA GLN A 176 17.79 -9.05 12.33
C GLN A 176 17.81 -9.71 10.96
N ALA A 177 18.84 -10.50 10.66
CA ALA A 177 19.06 -11.15 9.36
C ALA A 177 17.86 -11.98 8.85
N ARG A 178 17.03 -12.52 9.73
CA ARG A 178 15.81 -13.25 9.34
C ARG A 178 14.76 -12.38 8.62
N PHE A 179 14.90 -11.06 8.70
CA PHE A 179 14.01 -10.10 8.03
C PHE A 179 14.67 -9.46 6.80
N ASP A 180 15.92 -9.81 6.50
CA ASP A 180 16.64 -9.29 5.35
C ASP A 180 15.86 -9.63 4.07
N GLY A 181 15.72 -8.63 3.19
CA GLY A 181 15.01 -8.77 1.91
C GLY A 181 13.49 -8.88 2.00
N LEU A 182 12.89 -8.90 3.19
CA LEU A 182 11.42 -8.87 3.32
C LEU A 182 10.85 -7.53 2.87
N GLN A 183 11.55 -6.44 3.12
CA GLN A 183 11.16 -5.09 2.71
C GLN A 183 12.12 -4.59 1.63
N PRO A 184 11.61 -4.21 0.43
CA PRO A 184 12.43 -3.50 -0.56
C PRO A 184 12.70 -2.08 -0.08
N LEU A 185 13.74 -1.44 -0.58
CA LEU A 185 14.04 -0.04 -0.33
C LEU A 185 13.37 0.81 -1.42
N LEU A 186 12.03 0.95 -1.35
CA LEU A 186 11.26 1.58 -2.44
C LEU A 186 11.59 3.07 -2.66
N TRP A 187 12.25 3.72 -1.71
CA TRP A 187 12.72 5.11 -1.86
C TRP A 187 14.00 5.24 -2.71
N LEU A 188 14.67 4.14 -2.99
CA LEU A 188 15.77 4.10 -3.95
C LEU A 188 15.23 3.73 -5.33
N PRO A 189 15.87 4.20 -6.42
CA PRO A 189 15.64 3.65 -7.74
C PRO A 189 15.74 2.12 -7.71
N ARG A 190 14.89 1.45 -8.48
CA ARG A 190 14.85 -0.03 -8.49
C ARG A 190 16.22 -0.65 -8.77
N ASP A 191 16.98 -0.09 -9.71
CA ASP A 191 18.28 -0.60 -10.11
C ASP A 191 19.37 -0.36 -9.05
N ASP A 192 19.14 0.56 -8.12
CA ASP A 192 20.03 0.83 -6.98
C ASP A 192 19.72 -0.04 -5.76
N ASN A 193 18.64 -0.82 -5.82
CA ASN A 193 18.31 -1.75 -4.74
C ASN A 193 19.24 -2.97 -4.74
N PRO A 194 19.55 -3.53 -3.56
CA PRO A 194 20.19 -4.83 -3.48
C PRO A 194 19.42 -5.89 -4.28
N PRO A 195 20.08 -6.82 -4.99
CA PRO A 195 19.40 -7.88 -5.73
C PRO A 195 18.53 -8.74 -4.79
N THR A 196 17.23 -8.63 -4.91
CA THR A 196 16.25 -9.40 -4.14
C THR A 196 15.15 -9.91 -5.06
N SER A 197 14.17 -10.64 -4.51
CA SER A 197 12.97 -11.02 -5.26
C SER A 197 12.18 -9.81 -5.76
N TRP A 198 12.24 -8.70 -5.06
CA TRP A 198 11.55 -7.45 -5.42
C TRP A 198 12.07 -6.84 -6.71
N THR A 199 13.39 -6.84 -6.91
CA THR A 199 14.01 -6.28 -8.13
C THR A 199 13.75 -7.11 -9.38
N ARG A 200 13.15 -8.30 -9.23
CA ARG A 200 12.83 -9.26 -10.30
C ARG A 200 11.33 -9.45 -10.54
N LEU A 201 10.49 -8.58 -9.97
CA LEU A 201 9.02 -8.71 -10.05
C LEU A 201 8.46 -8.83 -11.48
N ASP A 202 9.09 -8.22 -12.47
CA ASP A 202 8.61 -8.21 -13.87
C ASP A 202 9.36 -9.18 -14.77
N GLN A 203 10.33 -9.93 -14.25
CA GLN A 203 11.05 -10.89 -15.07
C GLN A 203 10.20 -12.15 -15.26
N PRO A 204 9.95 -12.60 -16.49
CA PRO A 204 9.26 -13.86 -16.72
C PRO A 204 10.07 -14.99 -16.07
N ARG A 205 9.40 -15.86 -15.37
CA ARG A 205 9.95 -17.09 -14.77
C ARG A 205 10.16 -18.16 -15.80
#